data_1a0ed221432c1fb6c4adf56bebef6ef5
#
_entry.id   1a0ed221432c1fb6c4adf56bebef6ef5
#
_cell.length_a   1.000
_cell.length_b   1.000
_cell.length_c   1.000
_cell.angle_alpha   90.00
_cell.angle_beta   90.00
_cell.angle_gamma   90.00
#
_symmetry.space_group_name_H-M   'P 1'
#
loop_
_entity.id
_entity.type
_entity.pdbx_description
1 polymer ?
#
loop_
_entity_poly.entity_id
_entity_poly.type
_entity_poly.pdbx_seq_one_letter_code
_entity_poly.pdbx_strand_id
1 'polypeptide(L)'
;MALGLSTIFAEIVKNSSFNESKVPMGRLTTHVLDTAQGKPGRNVEIHLHQIVDNQRRPLAHARTNADGRCDQPLLEGEALAQGIYELDFHLGDYYLEQGLSQSQPPFLGVVTLRFGVADPAQHYHVPLVATPWSYSTYRGS
;
A
#
# COMPACT_ATOMS: atom_id res chain seq x y z
N MET A 1 26.38 -24.14 -24.17
CA MET A 1 24.96 -24.17 -24.58
C MET A 1 24.17 -23.12 -23.90
N ALA A 2 23.97 -23.22 -22.59
CA ALA A 2 23.25 -22.24 -21.84
C ALA A 2 23.87 -20.84 -21.89
N LEU A 3 25.20 -20.76 -21.96
CA LEU A 3 25.92 -19.49 -22.06
C LEU A 3 25.61 -18.74 -23.34
N GLY A 4 25.53 -19.45 -24.50
CA GLY A 4 25.22 -18.81 -25.77
C GLY A 4 23.80 -18.25 -25.80
N LEU A 5 22.83 -19.02 -25.31
CA LEU A 5 21.43 -18.57 -25.21
C LEU A 5 21.33 -17.38 -24.25
N SER A 6 22.01 -17.44 -23.13
CA SER A 6 22.00 -16.38 -22.13
C SER A 6 22.58 -15.07 -22.70
N THR A 7 23.66 -15.16 -23.49
CA THR A 7 24.25 -13.99 -24.10
C THR A 7 23.34 -13.37 -25.14
N ILE A 8 22.73 -14.19 -25.98
CA ILE A 8 21.78 -13.72 -27.00
C ILE A 8 20.58 -13.04 -26.33
N PHE A 9 20.04 -13.66 -25.30
CA PHE A 9 18.93 -13.11 -24.55
C PHE A 9 19.29 -11.76 -23.92
N ALA A 10 20.48 -11.66 -23.33
CA ALA A 10 20.93 -10.42 -22.70
C ALA A 10 21.09 -9.29 -23.71
N GLU A 11 21.58 -9.60 -24.94
CA GLU A 11 21.67 -8.60 -25.99
C GLU A 11 20.32 -8.14 -26.49
N ILE A 12 19.37 -9.05 -26.64
CA ILE A 12 17.99 -8.70 -27.00
C ILE A 12 17.38 -7.78 -25.95
N VAL A 13 17.57 -8.10 -24.69
CA VAL A 13 17.08 -7.27 -23.59
C VAL A 13 17.73 -5.89 -23.61
N LYS A 14 19.06 -5.82 -23.84
CA LYS A 14 19.75 -4.55 -23.95
C LYS A 14 19.25 -3.71 -25.11
N ASN A 15 19.05 -4.35 -26.25
CA ASN A 15 18.58 -3.65 -27.45
C ASN A 15 17.15 -3.17 -27.32
N SER A 16 16.36 -3.82 -26.48
CA SER A 16 14.99 -3.42 -26.20
C SER A 16 14.85 -2.68 -24.88
N SER A 17 15.95 -2.22 -24.28
CA SER A 17 15.92 -1.53 -22.98
C SER A 17 15.02 -0.29 -22.99
N PHE A 18 14.96 0.43 -24.10
CA PHE A 18 14.04 1.54 -24.24
C PHE A 18 12.57 1.09 -24.24
N ASN A 19 12.29 -0.20 -24.53
CA ASN A 19 10.95 -0.77 -24.43
C ASN A 19 10.60 -1.14 -22.99
N GLU A 20 11.60 -1.36 -22.14
CA GLU A 20 11.36 -1.62 -20.72
C GLU A 20 10.63 -0.46 -20.07
N SER A 21 10.92 0.77 -20.50
CA SER A 21 10.21 1.94 -20.01
C SER A 21 8.73 1.93 -20.36
N LYS A 22 8.31 1.09 -21.32
CA LYS A 22 6.92 0.92 -21.74
C LYS A 22 6.24 -0.26 -21.10
N VAL A 23 6.99 -1.13 -20.41
CA VAL A 23 6.40 -2.24 -19.66
C VAL A 23 5.63 -1.64 -18.48
N PRO A 24 4.34 -1.97 -18.31
CA PRO A 24 3.60 -1.48 -17.17
C PRO A 24 4.28 -1.86 -15.86
N MET A 25 4.56 -0.87 -15.05
CA MET A 25 5.11 -1.06 -13.71
C MET A 25 3.99 -0.79 -12.72
N GLY A 26 3.73 -1.77 -11.87
CA GLY A 26 2.70 -1.64 -10.86
C GLY A 26 3.12 -0.71 -9.74
N ARG A 27 2.15 -0.29 -8.97
CA ARG A 27 2.38 0.50 -7.76
C ARG A 27 1.28 0.22 -6.76
N LEU A 28 1.59 0.48 -5.50
CA LEU A 28 0.67 0.33 -4.39
C LEU A 28 0.42 1.69 -3.78
N THR A 29 -0.84 2.10 -3.75
CA THR A 29 -1.27 3.37 -3.17
C THR A 29 -2.42 3.15 -2.21
N THR A 30 -2.67 4.15 -1.36
CA THR A 30 -3.77 4.12 -0.39
C THR A 30 -4.43 5.48 -0.28
N HIS A 31 -5.58 5.51 0.37
CA HIS A 31 -6.34 6.73 0.61
C HIS A 31 -7.19 6.48 1.85
N VAL A 32 -7.13 7.39 2.81
CA VAL A 32 -7.94 7.30 4.04
C VAL A 32 -9.08 8.30 3.96
N LEU A 33 -10.30 7.80 4.13
CA LEU A 33 -11.52 8.58 4.09
C LEU A 33 -12.20 8.48 5.46
N ASP A 34 -12.31 9.62 6.13
CA ASP A 34 -12.98 9.73 7.43
C ASP A 34 -14.45 10.05 7.20
N THR A 35 -15.29 9.02 7.23
CA THR A 35 -16.72 9.18 6.98
C THR A 35 -17.49 9.61 8.23
N ALA A 36 -16.86 9.58 9.40
CA ALA A 36 -17.47 10.15 10.59
C ALA A 36 -17.50 11.68 10.54
N GLN A 37 -16.47 12.29 9.93
CA GLN A 37 -16.38 13.74 9.80
C GLN A 37 -16.59 14.23 8.36
N GLY A 38 -16.74 13.29 7.40
CA GLY A 38 -16.99 13.64 6.02
C GLY A 38 -15.81 14.31 5.33
N LYS A 39 -14.59 13.87 5.62
CA LYS A 39 -13.37 14.49 5.09
C LYS A 39 -12.24 13.47 4.91
N PRO A 40 -11.17 13.81 4.16
CA PRO A 40 -10.00 12.96 4.09
C PRO A 40 -9.35 12.76 5.46
N GLY A 41 -8.78 11.57 5.70
CA GLY A 41 -8.02 11.30 6.90
C GLY A 41 -6.59 11.81 6.78
N ARG A 42 -6.33 12.96 7.38
CA ARG A 42 -5.02 13.62 7.33
C ARG A 42 -4.12 13.13 8.44
N ASN A 43 -2.83 13.00 8.15
CA ASN A 43 -1.80 12.66 9.14
C ASN A 43 -2.02 11.32 9.82
N VAL A 44 -2.58 10.37 9.10
CA VAL A 44 -2.74 8.98 9.57
C VAL A 44 -1.42 8.26 9.36
N GLU A 45 -0.88 7.67 10.42
CA GLU A 45 0.33 6.84 10.32
C GLU A 45 -0.01 5.49 9.71
N ILE A 46 0.77 5.07 8.71
CA ILE A 46 0.56 3.84 7.95
C ILE A 46 1.85 3.04 7.92
N HIS A 47 1.76 1.74 8.16
CA HIS A 47 2.87 0.82 8.05
C HIS A 47 2.50 -0.30 7.08
N LEU A 48 3.42 -0.61 6.16
CA LEU A 48 3.25 -1.68 5.19
C LEU A 48 4.19 -2.82 5.51
N HIS A 49 3.64 -4.03 5.48
CA HIS A 49 4.40 -5.27 5.67
C HIS A 49 4.11 -6.22 4.54
N GLN A 50 5.08 -7.04 4.19
CA GLN A 50 4.88 -8.22 3.37
C GLN A 50 4.83 -9.45 4.29
N ILE A 51 3.97 -10.40 3.98
CA ILE A 51 3.88 -11.65 4.71
C ILE A 51 4.75 -12.68 4.00
N VAL A 52 5.82 -13.11 4.67
CA VAL A 52 6.77 -14.09 4.15
C VAL A 52 6.94 -15.18 5.21
N ASP A 53 6.67 -16.42 4.82
CA ASP A 53 6.73 -17.56 5.74
C ASP A 53 5.91 -17.32 7.02
N ASN A 54 4.72 -16.78 6.82
CA ASN A 54 3.77 -16.49 7.89
C ASN A 54 4.24 -15.41 8.89
N GLN A 55 5.25 -14.64 8.52
CA GLN A 55 5.79 -13.57 9.35
C GLN A 55 5.66 -12.21 8.66
N ARG A 56 5.53 -11.17 9.46
CA ARG A 56 5.44 -9.80 8.98
C ARG A 56 6.83 -9.24 8.73
N ARG A 57 7.08 -8.82 7.51
CA ARG A 57 8.34 -8.20 7.11
C ARG A 57 8.08 -6.72 6.81
N PRO A 58 8.61 -5.78 7.60
CA PRO A 58 8.39 -4.35 7.36
C PRO A 58 8.97 -3.93 6.00
N LEU A 59 8.21 -3.16 5.24
CA LEU A 59 8.64 -2.65 3.93
C LEU A 59 8.66 -1.14 3.86
N ALA A 60 7.66 -0.46 4.41
CA ALA A 60 7.53 0.98 4.27
C ALA A 60 6.63 1.54 5.37
N HIS A 61 6.78 2.83 5.63
CA HIS A 61 5.86 3.57 6.47
C HIS A 61 5.67 4.96 5.88
N ALA A 62 4.54 5.57 6.18
CA ALA A 62 4.17 6.88 5.66
C ALA A 62 3.12 7.53 6.56
N ARG A 63 2.86 8.81 6.33
CA ARG A 63 1.72 9.51 6.91
C ARG A 63 0.91 10.12 5.78
N THR A 64 -0.39 10.10 5.92
CA THR A 64 -1.25 10.71 4.90
C THR A 64 -1.12 12.24 4.93
N ASN A 65 -1.29 12.83 3.75
CA ASN A 65 -1.31 14.28 3.58
C ASN A 65 -2.73 14.84 3.78
N ALA A 66 -2.92 16.11 3.46
CA ALA A 66 -4.20 16.80 3.63
C ALA A 66 -5.34 16.16 2.79
N ASP A 67 -5.00 15.45 1.73
CA ASP A 67 -5.97 14.76 0.88
C ASP A 67 -6.26 13.34 1.36
N GLY A 68 -5.63 12.89 2.44
CA GLY A 68 -5.75 11.53 2.93
C GLY A 68 -4.95 10.52 2.12
N ARG A 69 -4.04 10.97 1.27
CA ARG A 69 -3.18 10.14 0.42
C ARG A 69 -1.74 10.25 0.89
N CYS A 70 -0.89 9.38 0.39
CA CYS A 70 0.55 9.51 0.61
C CYS A 70 1.15 10.30 -0.56
N ASP A 71 2.18 11.11 -0.27
CA ASP A 71 2.84 11.91 -1.30
C ASP A 71 3.51 11.05 -2.37
N GLN A 72 3.96 9.86 -1.98
CA GLN A 72 4.57 8.89 -2.87
C GLN A 72 3.84 7.56 -2.78
N PRO A 73 3.86 6.73 -3.82
CA PRO A 73 3.37 5.36 -3.71
C PRO A 73 4.08 4.62 -2.56
N LEU A 74 3.37 3.73 -1.89
CA LEU A 74 3.97 2.90 -0.83
C LEU A 74 5.02 1.95 -1.40
N LEU A 75 4.73 1.38 -2.56
CA LEU A 75 5.67 0.59 -3.36
C LEU A 75 5.42 0.90 -4.82
N GLU A 76 6.46 0.78 -5.64
CA GLU A 76 6.32 0.87 -7.08
C GLU A 76 7.43 0.10 -7.79
N GLY A 77 7.16 -0.27 -9.04
CA GLY A 77 8.15 -0.94 -9.87
C GLY A 77 8.56 -2.29 -9.31
N GLU A 78 9.87 -2.54 -9.31
CA GLU A 78 10.42 -3.82 -8.86
C GLU A 78 10.21 -4.09 -7.37
N ALA A 79 9.96 -3.06 -6.58
CA ALA A 79 9.68 -3.22 -5.16
C ALA A 79 8.32 -3.89 -4.91
N LEU A 80 7.40 -3.78 -5.86
CA LEU A 80 6.09 -4.42 -5.76
C LEU A 80 6.18 -5.82 -6.35
N ALA A 81 6.10 -6.84 -5.51
CA ALA A 81 6.18 -8.24 -5.90
C ALA A 81 4.82 -8.92 -5.71
N GLN A 82 4.62 -10.04 -6.40
CA GLN A 82 3.48 -10.91 -6.13
C GLN A 82 3.57 -11.42 -4.70
N GLY A 83 2.46 -11.42 -3.98
CA GLY A 83 2.45 -11.92 -2.62
C GLY A 83 1.32 -11.35 -1.78
N ILE A 84 1.43 -11.60 -0.48
CA ILE A 84 0.46 -11.15 0.52
C ILE A 84 1.08 -10.00 1.30
N TYR A 85 0.27 -8.98 1.54
CA TYR A 85 0.69 -7.77 2.25
C TYR A 85 -0.29 -7.40 3.34
N GLU A 86 0.18 -6.61 4.31
CA GLU A 86 -0.68 -6.01 5.32
C GLU A 86 -0.38 -4.52 5.42
N LEU A 87 -1.45 -3.72 5.46
CA LEU A 87 -1.39 -2.29 5.77
C LEU A 87 -1.97 -2.08 7.15
N ASP A 88 -1.19 -1.45 8.03
CA ASP A 88 -1.65 -1.02 9.35
C ASP A 88 -1.94 0.48 9.31
N PHE A 89 -3.15 0.85 9.71
CA PHE A 89 -3.57 2.25 9.81
C PHE A 89 -3.78 2.58 11.28
N HIS A 90 -3.06 3.56 11.80
CA HIS A 90 -3.18 3.99 13.19
C HIS A 90 -4.41 4.91 13.34
N LEU A 91 -5.57 4.29 13.26
CA LEU A 91 -6.85 4.99 13.19
C LEU A 91 -7.24 5.60 14.53
N GLY A 92 -6.99 4.89 15.64
CA GLY A 92 -7.29 5.40 16.97
C GLY A 92 -6.54 6.68 17.29
N ASP A 93 -5.26 6.73 16.95
CA ASP A 93 -4.44 7.92 17.13
C ASP A 93 -4.96 9.09 16.29
N TYR A 94 -5.38 8.80 15.06
CA TYR A 94 -5.96 9.80 14.19
C TYR A 94 -7.19 10.45 14.82
N TYR A 95 -8.15 9.66 15.31
CA TYR A 95 -9.37 10.20 15.90
C TYR A 95 -9.10 10.94 17.22
N LEU A 96 -8.11 10.50 17.97
CA LEU A 96 -7.68 11.22 19.17
C LEU A 96 -7.15 12.61 18.81
N GLU A 97 -6.30 12.72 17.77
CA GLU A 97 -5.82 14.00 17.27
C GLU A 97 -6.95 14.90 16.77
N GLN A 98 -8.00 14.30 16.22
CA GLN A 98 -9.17 15.04 15.75
C GLN A 98 -10.06 15.50 16.90
N GLY A 99 -9.73 15.16 18.13
CA GLY A 99 -10.49 15.59 19.29
C GLY A 99 -11.75 14.78 19.56
N LEU A 100 -11.92 13.62 18.92
CA LEU A 100 -13.04 12.75 19.21
C LEU A 100 -12.78 11.96 20.47
N SER A 101 -13.77 11.96 21.38
CA SER A 101 -13.68 11.17 22.59
C SER A 101 -13.81 9.69 22.27
N GLN A 102 -12.90 8.89 22.80
CA GLN A 102 -12.89 7.45 22.60
C GLN A 102 -12.67 6.73 23.93
N SER A 103 -13.10 5.48 23.96
CA SER A 103 -12.78 4.58 25.08
C SER A 103 -11.28 4.31 25.12
N GLN A 104 -10.78 3.83 26.25
CA GLN A 104 -9.40 3.43 26.45
C GLN A 104 -9.33 1.96 26.81
N PRO A 105 -8.84 1.09 25.91
CA PRO A 105 -8.38 1.41 24.54
C PRO A 105 -9.55 1.74 23.61
N PRO A 106 -9.28 2.42 22.48
CA PRO A 106 -10.31 2.67 21.47
C PRO A 106 -10.77 1.36 20.83
N PHE A 107 -12.03 1.33 20.37
CA PHE A 107 -12.55 0.12 19.72
C PHE A 107 -11.69 -0.27 18.50
N LEU A 108 -11.39 0.70 17.63
CA LEU A 108 -10.45 0.51 16.53
C LEU A 108 -9.21 1.33 16.81
N GLY A 109 -8.15 0.65 17.25
CA GLY A 109 -6.83 1.27 17.42
C GLY A 109 -6.05 1.24 16.13
N VAL A 110 -5.41 0.11 15.83
CA VAL A 110 -4.73 -0.13 14.54
C VAL A 110 -5.64 -1.01 13.69
N VAL A 111 -5.97 -0.52 12.50
CA VAL A 111 -6.73 -1.30 11.52
C VAL A 111 -5.73 -1.95 10.58
N THR A 112 -5.78 -3.27 10.47
CA THR A 112 -4.90 -4.04 9.59
C THR A 112 -5.70 -4.59 8.41
N LEU A 113 -5.29 -4.23 7.20
CA LEU A 113 -5.85 -4.77 5.97
C LEU A 113 -4.87 -5.77 5.36
N ARG A 114 -5.28 -7.03 5.24
CA ARG A 114 -4.49 -8.03 4.52
C ARG A 114 -5.05 -8.17 3.12
N PHE A 115 -4.18 -8.10 2.12
CA PHE A 115 -4.59 -8.19 0.72
C PHE A 115 -3.51 -8.88 -0.10
N GLY A 116 -3.91 -9.37 -1.28
CA GLY A 116 -3.01 -10.06 -2.19
C GLY A 116 -2.70 -9.24 -3.42
N VAL A 117 -1.45 -9.30 -3.84
CA VAL A 117 -1.00 -8.77 -5.13
C VAL A 117 -0.74 -9.97 -6.04
N ALA A 118 -1.64 -10.19 -7.00
CA ALA A 118 -1.52 -11.31 -7.92
C ALA A 118 -0.63 -10.96 -9.12
N ASP A 119 -0.72 -9.73 -9.59
CA ASP A 119 0.02 -9.26 -10.76
C ASP A 119 0.75 -7.95 -10.42
N PRO A 120 2.07 -8.01 -10.21
CA PRO A 120 2.83 -6.83 -9.81
C PRO A 120 2.97 -5.77 -10.91
N ALA A 121 2.51 -6.05 -12.13
CA ALA A 121 2.47 -5.06 -13.20
C ALA A 121 1.26 -4.13 -13.09
N GLN A 122 0.28 -4.46 -12.24
CA GLN A 122 -0.94 -3.67 -12.09
C GLN A 122 -0.82 -2.66 -10.94
N HIS A 123 -1.65 -1.63 -11.02
CA HIS A 123 -1.81 -0.66 -9.96
C HIS A 123 -2.80 -1.20 -8.92
N TYR A 124 -2.36 -1.26 -7.66
CA TYR A 124 -3.21 -1.64 -6.54
C TYR A 124 -3.47 -0.43 -5.68
N HIS A 125 -4.71 -0.02 -5.65
CA HIS A 125 -5.17 1.06 -4.78
C HIS A 125 -6.02 0.45 -3.67
N VAL A 126 -5.58 0.62 -2.41
CA VAL A 126 -6.20 -0.02 -1.24
C VAL A 126 -6.65 1.08 -0.29
N PRO A 127 -7.86 1.63 -0.47
CA PRO A 127 -8.36 2.69 0.39
C PRO A 127 -8.92 2.15 1.71
N LEU A 128 -8.92 3.00 2.72
CA LEU A 128 -9.60 2.75 4.00
C LEU A 128 -10.72 3.78 4.17
N VAL A 129 -11.94 3.29 4.26
CA VAL A 129 -13.13 4.10 4.57
C VAL A 129 -13.48 3.82 6.02
N ALA A 130 -13.41 4.83 6.89
CA ALA A 130 -13.40 4.58 8.32
C ALA A 130 -14.28 5.53 9.14
N THR A 131 -14.74 4.99 10.26
CA THR A 131 -15.28 5.71 11.40
C THR A 131 -14.54 5.21 12.64
N PRO A 132 -14.74 5.78 13.84
CA PRO A 132 -14.14 5.20 15.05
C PRO A 132 -14.59 3.78 15.37
N TRP A 133 -15.68 3.30 14.77
CA TRP A 133 -16.28 2.00 15.11
C TRP A 133 -16.43 1.03 13.95
N SER A 134 -16.10 1.46 12.73
CA SER A 134 -16.27 0.61 11.55
C SER A 134 -15.28 1.01 10.45
N TYR A 135 -15.01 0.08 9.56
CA TYR A 135 -14.22 0.40 8.38
C TYR A 135 -14.57 -0.54 7.24
N SER A 136 -14.24 -0.12 6.04
CA SER A 136 -14.29 -0.96 4.87
C SER A 136 -13.12 -0.66 3.95
N THR A 137 -12.85 -1.57 3.05
CA THR A 137 -11.84 -1.42 2.01
C THR A 137 -12.38 -2.02 0.73
N TYR A 138 -11.75 -1.65 -0.38
CA TYR A 138 -12.02 -2.23 -1.69
C TYR A 138 -10.77 -2.09 -2.54
N ARG A 139 -10.71 -2.83 -3.64
CA ARG A 139 -9.64 -2.60 -4.60
C ARG A 139 -10.07 -1.48 -5.53
N GLY A 140 -9.42 -0.32 -5.41
CA GLY A 140 -9.61 0.80 -6.30
C GLY A 140 -8.85 0.62 -7.61
N SER A 141 -9.13 1.47 -8.53
CA SER A 141 -8.46 1.47 -9.83
C SER A 141 -7.34 2.53 -9.89
#